data_7dc26953f9c11e0bbedcffe2b2692a68
#
_entry.id   7dc26953f9c11e0bbedcffe2b2692a68
#
_cell.length_a   1.000
_cell.length_b   1.000
_cell.length_c   1.000
_cell.angle_alpha   90.00
_cell.angle_beta   90.00
_cell.angle_gamma   90.00
#
_symmetry.space_group_name_H-M   'P 1'
#
loop_
_entity.id
_entity.type
_entity.pdbx_description
1 polymer ?
#
loop_
_entity_poly.entity_id
_entity_poly.type
_entity_poly.pdbx_seq_one_letter_code
_entity_poly.pdbx_strand_id
1 'polypeptide(L)'
;MTAPVGKDLERVRAEAQEAVRRLREQRPTLDDLSIDVILTNARSHYAWQDKPVSTELLHRLYEITAGGPTSMNTCPARFIFVTSDAGKQRLAKSLKAKNIDKMMDAPVTAIIAHDLEFWRDLPFLFPHEDRRPHFEGKPEHSETTAFRNGTLQGAYFMIAARALGLDVGAMSGFSNEIVDQEFFAGTTLKSNFLCNLGYADESALFQKLPRFPFDKVCSFA
;
A
#
# COMPACT_ATOMS: atom_id res chain seq x y z
N MET A 1 -12.91 -18.71 7.66
CA MET A 1 -12.70 -19.02 9.09
C MET A 1 -13.79 -18.35 9.88
N THR A 2 -14.48 -19.06 10.78
CA THR A 2 -15.45 -18.47 11.71
C THR A 2 -14.74 -17.78 12.86
N ALA A 3 -15.26 -16.63 13.32
CA ALA A 3 -14.69 -15.93 14.47
C ALA A 3 -14.76 -16.83 15.73
N PRO A 4 -13.71 -16.81 16.58
CA PRO A 4 -13.70 -17.53 17.85
C PRO A 4 -14.77 -16.98 18.81
N VAL A 5 -15.47 -17.84 19.53
CA VAL A 5 -16.57 -17.49 20.46
C VAL A 5 -16.28 -18.07 21.85
N GLY A 6 -16.60 -17.34 22.92
CA GLY A 6 -16.49 -17.81 24.30
C GLY A 6 -15.05 -18.06 24.77
N LYS A 7 -14.77 -19.25 25.37
CA LYS A 7 -13.44 -19.61 25.89
C LYS A 7 -12.34 -19.59 24.82
N ASP A 8 -12.66 -19.86 23.57
CA ASP A 8 -11.70 -19.72 22.47
C ASP A 8 -11.31 -18.28 22.22
N LEU A 9 -12.19 -17.32 22.43
CA LEU A 9 -11.90 -15.90 22.29
C LEU A 9 -10.90 -15.44 23.39
N GLU A 10 -11.07 -15.89 24.62
CA GLU A 10 -10.13 -15.56 25.72
C GLU A 10 -8.74 -16.12 25.44
N ARG A 11 -8.65 -17.37 24.98
CA ARG A 11 -7.38 -17.99 24.59
C ARG A 11 -6.69 -17.21 23.47
N VAL A 12 -7.40 -16.90 22.39
CA VAL A 12 -6.85 -16.15 21.26
C VAL A 12 -6.38 -14.75 21.67
N ARG A 13 -7.12 -14.08 22.59
CA ARG A 13 -6.69 -12.79 23.16
C ARG A 13 -5.42 -12.93 23.98
N ALA A 14 -5.31 -13.94 24.81
CA ALA A 14 -4.12 -14.16 25.62
C ALA A 14 -2.89 -14.47 24.76
N GLU A 15 -3.05 -15.28 23.72
CA GLU A 15 -2.00 -15.57 22.74
C GLU A 15 -1.53 -14.31 22.01
N ALA A 16 -2.47 -13.44 21.58
CA ALA A 16 -2.14 -12.17 20.93
C ALA A 16 -1.40 -11.20 21.87
N GLN A 17 -1.83 -11.12 23.15
CA GLN A 17 -1.17 -10.29 24.15
C GLN A 17 0.25 -10.78 24.45
N GLU A 18 0.44 -12.08 24.52
CA GLU A 18 1.74 -12.69 24.74
C GLU A 18 2.68 -12.46 23.55
N ALA A 19 2.18 -12.61 22.32
CA ALA A 19 2.96 -12.33 21.12
C ALA A 19 3.48 -10.87 21.10
N VAL A 20 2.64 -9.90 21.48
CA VAL A 20 3.05 -8.50 21.58
C VAL A 20 4.09 -8.26 22.67
N ARG A 21 3.94 -8.89 23.86
CA ARG A 21 4.93 -8.80 24.92
C ARG A 21 6.30 -9.30 24.48
N ARG A 22 6.35 -10.50 23.91
CA ARG A 22 7.60 -11.09 23.38
C ARG A 22 8.26 -10.22 22.33
N LEU A 23 7.46 -9.66 21.40
CA LEU A 23 8.01 -8.76 20.38
C LEU A 23 8.66 -7.52 21.01
N ARG A 24 8.04 -6.91 22.02
CA ARG A 24 8.58 -5.73 22.72
C ARG A 24 9.85 -6.04 23.50
N GLU A 25 9.93 -7.21 24.13
CA GLU A 25 11.11 -7.67 24.88
C GLU A 25 12.31 -7.92 23.95
N GLN A 26 12.05 -8.49 22.77
CA GLN A 26 13.10 -8.86 21.82
C GLN A 26 13.64 -7.68 21.01
N ARG A 27 12.78 -6.71 20.64
CA ARG A 27 13.19 -5.61 19.79
C ARG A 27 12.33 -4.35 20.00
N PRO A 28 12.74 -3.49 20.94
CA PRO A 28 11.97 -2.29 21.29
C PRO A 28 11.97 -1.22 20.20
N THR A 29 13.10 -1.05 19.46
CA THR A 29 13.25 -0.04 18.40
C THR A 29 14.02 -0.56 17.19
N LEU A 30 13.77 0.02 16.03
CA LEU A 30 14.61 -0.18 14.85
C LEU A 30 15.91 0.65 14.99
N ASP A 31 17.02 0.11 14.46
CA ASP A 31 18.26 0.87 14.35
C ASP A 31 18.17 1.96 13.27
N ASP A 32 19.09 2.92 13.32
CA ASP A 32 19.11 4.07 12.41
C ASP A 32 19.25 3.64 10.96
N LEU A 33 20.03 2.59 10.66
CA LEU A 33 20.18 2.07 9.30
C LEU A 33 18.87 1.53 8.76
N SER A 34 18.12 0.78 9.55
CA SER A 34 16.79 0.30 9.16
C SER A 34 15.82 1.46 8.88
N ILE A 35 15.85 2.50 9.72
CA ILE A 35 15.03 3.70 9.53
C ILE A 35 15.46 4.45 8.25
N ASP A 36 16.75 4.54 7.98
CA ASP A 36 17.30 5.16 6.77
C ASP A 36 16.83 4.45 5.51
N VAL A 37 16.89 3.13 5.48
CA VAL A 37 16.47 2.32 4.34
C VAL A 37 14.99 2.51 4.03
N ILE A 38 14.13 2.54 5.04
CA ILE A 38 12.68 2.59 4.82
C ILE A 38 12.13 4.01 4.62
N LEU A 39 12.73 5.05 5.23
CA LEU A 39 12.20 6.42 5.24
C LEU A 39 13.24 7.51 5.06
N THR A 40 14.21 7.66 6.00
CA THR A 40 14.97 8.91 6.12
C THR A 40 15.93 9.13 4.96
N ASN A 41 16.60 8.11 4.44
CA ASN A 41 17.46 8.18 3.25
C ASN A 41 16.86 7.53 2.00
N ALA A 42 15.68 6.94 2.13
CA ALA A 42 14.95 6.39 1.00
C ALA A 42 14.59 7.48 -0.04
N ARG A 43 14.52 7.06 -1.31
CA ARG A 43 14.28 7.96 -2.45
C ARG A 43 13.11 7.45 -3.29
N SER A 44 12.53 8.34 -4.09
CA SER A 44 11.70 7.94 -5.23
C SER A 44 12.58 7.80 -6.46
N HIS A 45 12.47 6.67 -7.14
CA HIS A 45 13.32 6.32 -8.28
C HIS A 45 12.60 6.47 -9.60
N TYR A 46 13.36 6.73 -10.67
CA TYR A 46 12.85 7.03 -12.01
C TYR A 46 13.51 6.20 -13.11
N ALA A 47 14.61 5.52 -12.80
CA ALA A 47 15.31 4.59 -13.68
C ALA A 47 15.57 3.27 -12.94
N TRP A 48 15.69 2.19 -13.70
CA TRP A 48 15.66 0.83 -13.17
C TRP A 48 16.76 0.00 -13.81
N GLN A 49 17.32 -0.90 -13.00
CA GLN A 49 18.19 -1.94 -13.50
C GLN A 49 17.35 -3.01 -14.24
N ASP A 50 17.93 -3.65 -15.24
CA ASP A 50 17.34 -4.82 -15.89
C ASP A 50 17.45 -6.05 -14.97
N LYS A 51 16.62 -6.04 -13.91
CA LYS A 51 16.57 -7.09 -12.90
C LYS A 51 15.12 -7.37 -12.54
N PRO A 52 14.66 -8.61 -12.75
CA PRO A 52 13.26 -8.96 -12.49
C PRO A 52 12.94 -8.96 -10.99
N VAL A 53 11.68 -8.70 -10.67
CA VAL A 53 11.09 -8.88 -9.34
C VAL A 53 10.27 -10.17 -9.36
N SER A 54 10.58 -11.10 -8.46
CA SER A 54 9.90 -12.41 -8.45
C SER A 54 8.48 -12.33 -7.91
N THR A 55 7.64 -13.25 -8.33
CA THR A 55 6.26 -13.37 -7.83
C THR A 55 6.21 -13.64 -6.32
N GLU A 56 7.15 -14.46 -5.83
CA GLU A 56 7.27 -14.77 -4.39
C GLU A 56 7.58 -13.51 -3.58
N LEU A 57 8.43 -12.62 -4.11
CA LEU A 57 8.73 -11.34 -3.44
C LEU A 57 7.50 -10.43 -3.42
N LEU A 58 6.69 -10.42 -4.48
CA LEU A 58 5.43 -9.66 -4.51
C LEU A 58 4.39 -10.24 -3.52
N HIS A 59 4.31 -11.55 -3.38
CA HIS A 59 3.48 -12.17 -2.33
C HIS A 59 3.94 -11.76 -0.94
N ARG A 60 5.25 -11.84 -0.68
CA ARG A 60 5.82 -11.43 0.61
C ARG A 60 5.59 -9.94 0.90
N LEU A 61 5.70 -9.10 -0.12
CA LEU A 61 5.39 -7.67 -0.03
C LEU A 61 3.95 -7.44 0.44
N TYR A 62 2.99 -8.15 -0.15
CA TYR A 62 1.60 -8.05 0.26
C TYR A 62 1.37 -8.54 1.69
N GLU A 63 1.95 -9.66 2.10
CA GLU A 63 1.83 -10.19 3.47
C GLU A 63 2.25 -9.15 4.53
N ILE A 64 3.38 -8.45 4.30
CA ILE A 64 3.85 -7.41 5.21
C ILE A 64 2.92 -6.18 5.16
N THR A 65 2.51 -5.76 3.96
CA THR A 65 1.57 -4.64 3.75
C THR A 65 0.25 -4.86 4.49
N ALA A 66 -0.28 -6.08 4.44
CA ALA A 66 -1.53 -6.46 5.09
C ALA A 66 -1.49 -6.35 6.62
N GLY A 67 -0.30 -6.33 7.23
CA GLY A 67 -0.13 -6.10 8.67
C GLY A 67 -0.38 -4.66 9.12
N GLY A 68 -0.46 -3.71 8.21
CA GLY A 68 -0.70 -2.30 8.53
C GLY A 68 -2.15 -2.03 8.95
N PRO A 69 -2.39 -1.23 10.02
CA PRO A 69 -3.73 -0.98 10.54
C PRO A 69 -4.58 -0.10 9.63
N THR A 70 -5.90 -0.35 9.63
CA THR A 70 -6.92 0.49 9.00
C THR A 70 -8.07 0.71 9.98
N SER A 71 -8.86 1.78 9.76
CA SER A 71 -10.06 2.05 10.58
C SER A 71 -10.99 0.84 10.53
N MET A 72 -11.40 0.32 11.70
CA MET A 72 -12.26 -0.86 11.84
C MET A 72 -11.79 -2.08 11.02
N ASN A 73 -10.49 -2.18 10.77
CA ASN A 73 -9.91 -3.22 9.92
C ASN A 73 -10.57 -3.33 8.53
N THR A 74 -10.95 -2.20 7.94
CA THR A 74 -11.69 -2.13 6.66
C THR A 74 -10.92 -2.61 5.45
N CYS A 75 -9.59 -2.56 5.48
CA CYS A 75 -8.68 -3.07 4.45
C CYS A 75 -9.15 -2.82 3.00
N PRO A 76 -9.48 -1.57 2.61
CA PRO A 76 -10.10 -1.30 1.32
C PRO A 76 -9.13 -1.38 0.14
N ALA A 77 -7.82 -1.39 0.36
CA ALA A 77 -6.85 -1.40 -0.74
C ALA A 77 -6.96 -2.64 -1.62
N ARG A 78 -6.75 -2.44 -2.92
CA ARG A 78 -6.58 -3.49 -3.91
C ARG A 78 -5.32 -3.17 -4.72
N PHE A 79 -4.53 -4.20 -5.02
CA PHE A 79 -3.25 -4.05 -5.71
C PHE A 79 -3.24 -4.85 -6.99
N ILE A 80 -2.95 -4.21 -8.12
CA ILE A 80 -2.74 -4.89 -9.41
C ILE A 80 -1.26 -4.73 -9.78
N PHE A 81 -0.56 -5.84 -9.91
CA PHE A 81 0.83 -5.85 -10.36
C PHE A 81 0.88 -5.98 -11.89
N VAL A 82 1.27 -4.90 -12.54
CA VAL A 82 1.45 -4.85 -13.99
C VAL A 82 2.89 -5.26 -14.28
N THR A 83 3.08 -6.47 -14.81
CA THR A 83 4.38 -7.10 -15.08
C THR A 83 4.60 -7.41 -16.56
N SER A 84 3.52 -7.55 -17.35
CA SER A 84 3.61 -7.88 -18.77
C SER A 84 3.63 -6.65 -19.65
N ASP A 85 4.26 -6.76 -20.82
CA ASP A 85 4.29 -5.68 -21.83
C ASP A 85 2.87 -5.26 -22.24
N ALA A 86 1.97 -6.22 -22.45
CA ALA A 86 0.57 -5.93 -22.76
C ALA A 86 -0.12 -5.11 -21.66
N GLY A 87 0.12 -5.45 -20.39
CA GLY A 87 -0.39 -4.70 -19.25
C GLY A 87 0.21 -3.30 -19.18
N LYS A 88 1.51 -3.16 -19.40
CA LYS A 88 2.20 -1.86 -19.46
C LYS A 88 1.68 -0.97 -20.60
N GLN A 89 1.46 -1.53 -21.79
CA GLN A 89 0.89 -0.79 -22.91
C GLN A 89 -0.53 -0.28 -22.61
N ARG A 90 -1.35 -1.05 -21.92
CA ARG A 90 -2.66 -0.59 -21.44
C ARG A 90 -2.53 0.55 -20.44
N LEU A 91 -1.63 0.42 -19.46
CA LEU A 91 -1.40 1.43 -18.44
C LEU A 91 -0.83 2.73 -19.03
N ALA A 92 0.04 2.63 -20.04
CA ALA A 92 0.66 3.78 -20.71
C ALA A 92 -0.36 4.77 -21.27
N LYS A 93 -1.55 4.31 -21.71
CA LYS A 93 -2.63 5.17 -22.21
C LYS A 93 -3.09 6.22 -21.19
N SER A 94 -2.94 5.94 -19.90
CA SER A 94 -3.35 6.82 -18.81
C SER A 94 -2.29 7.82 -18.40
N LEU A 95 -1.02 7.58 -18.76
CA LEU A 95 0.12 8.32 -18.23
C LEU A 95 0.37 9.63 -18.99
N LYS A 96 0.84 10.65 -18.26
CA LYS A 96 1.49 11.81 -18.88
C LYS A 96 2.79 11.38 -19.55
N ALA A 97 3.12 11.96 -20.72
CA ALA A 97 4.27 11.56 -21.55
C ALA A 97 5.56 11.34 -20.75
N LYS A 98 5.90 12.25 -19.83
CA LYS A 98 7.10 12.18 -18.99
C LYS A 98 7.18 10.98 -18.02
N ASN A 99 6.09 10.26 -17.83
CA ASN A 99 6.02 9.12 -16.92
C ASN A 99 5.96 7.78 -17.67
N ILE A 100 5.78 7.79 -18.99
CA ILE A 100 5.66 6.57 -19.80
C ILE A 100 6.95 5.74 -19.71
N ASP A 101 8.09 6.34 -20.08
CA ASP A 101 9.39 5.65 -20.09
C ASP A 101 9.72 5.10 -18.69
N LYS A 102 9.52 5.90 -17.65
CA LYS A 102 9.75 5.47 -16.25
C LYS A 102 8.94 4.25 -15.84
N MET A 103 7.72 4.13 -16.35
CA MET A 103 6.84 2.99 -16.07
C MET A 103 7.19 1.81 -16.98
N MET A 104 7.51 2.05 -18.24
CA MET A 104 7.87 0.98 -19.16
C MET A 104 9.16 0.27 -18.77
N ASP A 105 10.15 1.01 -18.25
CA ASP A 105 11.45 0.48 -17.82
C ASP A 105 11.37 -0.24 -16.46
N ALA A 106 10.39 0.08 -15.61
CA ALA A 106 10.26 -0.57 -14.32
C ALA A 106 9.86 -2.06 -14.48
N PRO A 107 10.51 -3.00 -13.75
CA PRO A 107 10.13 -4.42 -13.86
C PRO A 107 8.67 -4.68 -13.47
N VAL A 108 8.14 -3.92 -12.50
CA VAL A 108 6.74 -4.01 -12.04
C VAL A 108 6.19 -2.61 -11.81
N THR A 109 4.93 -2.40 -12.16
CA THR A 109 4.15 -1.25 -11.71
C THR A 109 2.93 -1.72 -10.95
N ALA A 110 2.81 -1.35 -9.68
CA ALA A 110 1.61 -1.59 -8.89
C ALA A 110 0.60 -0.47 -9.14
N ILE A 111 -0.62 -0.84 -9.51
CA ILE A 111 -1.78 0.05 -9.42
C ILE A 111 -2.35 -0.12 -8.02
N ILE A 112 -2.25 0.92 -7.20
CA ILE A 112 -2.84 0.96 -5.87
C ILE A 112 -4.23 1.54 -6.03
N ALA A 113 -5.23 0.72 -5.71
CA ALA A 113 -6.64 1.05 -5.81
C ALA A 113 -7.33 0.87 -4.45
N HIS A 114 -8.57 1.28 -4.36
CA HIS A 114 -9.44 1.03 -3.22
C HIS A 114 -10.83 0.62 -3.68
N ASP A 115 -11.48 -0.20 -2.88
CA ASP A 115 -12.80 -0.71 -3.12
C ASP A 115 -13.85 0.17 -2.42
N LEU A 116 -14.79 0.72 -3.17
CA LEU A 116 -15.87 1.55 -2.62
C LEU A 116 -16.88 0.74 -1.80
N GLU A 117 -16.94 -0.58 -2.03
CA GLU A 117 -17.80 -1.50 -1.32
C GLU A 117 -17.04 -2.45 -0.37
N PHE A 118 -15.86 -2.02 0.11
CA PHE A 118 -15.03 -2.73 1.08
C PHE A 118 -15.84 -3.24 2.29
N TRP A 119 -16.91 -2.57 2.63
CA TRP A 119 -17.76 -2.89 3.77
C TRP A 119 -18.45 -4.24 3.64
N ARG A 120 -18.57 -4.81 2.44
CA ARG A 120 -19.09 -6.16 2.22
C ARG A 120 -18.23 -7.24 2.89
N ASP A 121 -16.94 -6.99 3.03
CA ASP A 121 -15.96 -7.91 3.64
C ASP A 121 -15.86 -7.76 5.17
N LEU A 122 -16.55 -6.77 5.79
CA LEU A 122 -16.48 -6.53 7.23
C LEU A 122 -16.93 -7.72 8.08
N PRO A 123 -17.91 -8.56 7.70
CA PRO A 123 -18.21 -9.76 8.49
C PRO A 123 -17.02 -10.72 8.64
N PHE A 124 -16.08 -10.72 7.70
CA PHE A 124 -14.82 -11.46 7.79
C PHE A 124 -13.72 -10.64 8.49
N LEU A 125 -13.57 -9.36 8.13
CA LEU A 125 -12.48 -8.51 8.61
C LEU A 125 -12.70 -7.99 10.03
N PHE A 126 -13.95 -7.83 10.45
CA PHE A 126 -14.37 -7.34 11.77
C PHE A 126 -15.50 -8.22 12.34
N PRO A 127 -15.20 -9.48 12.70
CA PRO A 127 -16.23 -10.48 13.04
C PRO A 127 -16.91 -10.26 14.39
N HIS A 128 -16.50 -9.26 15.17
CA HIS A 128 -17.03 -9.01 16.52
C HIS A 128 -18.41 -8.34 16.49
N GLU A 129 -18.70 -7.61 15.42
CA GLU A 129 -19.90 -6.80 15.29
C GLU A 129 -20.18 -6.51 13.80
N ASP A 130 -21.43 -6.52 13.39
CA ASP A 130 -21.80 -6.09 12.03
C ASP A 130 -21.64 -4.58 11.86
N ARG A 131 -20.58 -4.18 11.19
CA ARG A 131 -20.27 -2.78 10.89
C ARG A 131 -20.70 -2.32 9.50
N ARG A 132 -21.28 -3.19 8.68
CA ARG A 132 -21.79 -2.83 7.34
C ARG A 132 -22.76 -1.65 7.36
N PRO A 133 -23.71 -1.52 8.33
CA PRO A 133 -24.66 -0.41 8.38
C PRO A 133 -24.01 0.97 8.56
N HIS A 134 -22.73 1.03 8.94
CA HIS A 134 -22.01 2.30 8.98
C HIS A 134 -21.71 2.86 7.59
N PHE A 135 -21.67 2.00 6.57
CA PHE A 135 -21.21 2.33 5.21
C PHE A 135 -22.28 2.06 4.15
N GLU A 136 -23.05 1.00 4.29
CA GLU A 136 -24.10 0.61 3.35
C GLU A 136 -25.11 1.74 3.17
N GLY A 137 -25.40 2.11 1.90
CA GLY A 137 -26.26 3.23 1.58
C GLY A 137 -25.68 4.62 1.85
N LYS A 138 -24.40 4.73 2.19
CA LYS A 138 -23.71 6.00 2.50
C LYS A 138 -22.47 6.18 1.59
N PRO A 139 -22.64 6.43 0.29
CA PRO A 139 -21.57 6.41 -0.69
C PRO A 139 -20.44 7.38 -0.38
N GLU A 140 -20.71 8.61 0.01
CA GLU A 140 -19.70 9.63 0.32
C GLU A 140 -18.84 9.23 1.54
N HIS A 141 -19.46 8.63 2.56
CA HIS A 141 -18.75 8.15 3.74
C HIS A 141 -17.88 6.93 3.40
N SER A 142 -18.41 6.01 2.58
CA SER A 142 -17.66 4.85 2.08
C SER A 142 -16.47 5.28 1.23
N GLU A 143 -16.66 6.19 0.29
CA GLU A 143 -15.60 6.70 -0.58
C GLU A 143 -14.48 7.38 0.23
N THR A 144 -14.85 8.29 1.16
CA THR A 144 -13.88 8.95 2.04
C THR A 144 -13.09 7.94 2.87
N THR A 145 -13.77 6.93 3.40
CA THR A 145 -13.13 5.88 4.21
C THR A 145 -12.23 4.98 3.36
N ALA A 146 -12.70 4.57 2.19
CA ALA A 146 -11.96 3.74 1.26
C ALA A 146 -10.69 4.45 0.77
N PHE A 147 -10.82 5.70 0.35
CA PHE A 147 -9.68 6.50 -0.12
C PHE A 147 -8.64 6.72 0.99
N ARG A 148 -9.08 7.15 2.18
CA ARG A 148 -8.17 7.39 3.33
C ARG A 148 -7.40 6.13 3.73
N ASN A 149 -8.10 5.02 3.92
CA ASN A 149 -7.48 3.78 4.37
C ASN A 149 -6.73 3.07 3.24
N GLY A 150 -7.19 3.17 1.99
CA GLY A 150 -6.46 2.70 0.81
C GLY A 150 -5.13 3.44 0.63
N THR A 151 -5.10 4.76 0.90
CA THR A 151 -3.85 5.55 0.88
C THR A 151 -2.90 5.13 2.01
N LEU A 152 -3.41 4.87 3.22
CA LEU A 152 -2.60 4.31 4.32
C LEU A 152 -1.97 2.97 3.92
N GLN A 153 -2.75 2.04 3.37
CA GLN A 153 -2.23 0.75 2.92
C GLN A 153 -1.21 0.91 1.78
N GLY A 154 -1.40 1.88 0.88
CA GLY A 154 -0.41 2.24 -0.13
C GLY A 154 0.90 2.77 0.46
N ALA A 155 0.85 3.52 1.57
CA ALA A 155 2.04 3.94 2.30
C ALA A 155 2.76 2.74 2.95
N TYR A 156 2.02 1.83 3.60
CA TYR A 156 2.59 0.59 4.14
C TYR A 156 3.25 -0.24 3.06
N PHE A 157 2.63 -0.34 1.88
CA PHE A 157 3.18 -1.03 0.73
C PHE A 157 4.54 -0.49 0.31
N MET A 158 4.70 0.84 0.22
CA MET A 158 5.98 1.45 -0.13
C MET A 158 7.06 1.20 0.93
N ILE A 159 6.71 1.28 2.21
CA ILE A 159 7.61 0.99 3.34
C ILE A 159 8.01 -0.49 3.32
N ALA A 160 7.06 -1.40 3.13
CA ALA A 160 7.30 -2.84 3.06
C ALA A 160 8.18 -3.21 1.86
N ALA A 161 7.98 -2.57 0.69
CA ALA A 161 8.82 -2.78 -0.48
C ALA A 161 10.29 -2.45 -0.18
N ARG A 162 10.56 -1.29 0.45
CA ARG A 162 11.90 -0.88 0.85
C ARG A 162 12.49 -1.81 1.92
N ALA A 163 11.70 -2.26 2.88
CA ALA A 163 12.13 -3.22 3.89
C ALA A 163 12.53 -4.58 3.28
N LEU A 164 12.01 -4.91 2.10
CA LEU A 164 12.35 -6.10 1.32
C LEU A 164 13.49 -5.87 0.30
N GLY A 165 14.11 -4.68 0.30
CA GLY A 165 15.20 -4.33 -0.61
C GLY A 165 14.75 -3.96 -2.03
N LEU A 166 13.47 -3.62 -2.21
CA LEU A 166 12.96 -3.04 -3.44
C LEU A 166 12.98 -1.52 -3.37
N ASP A 167 13.30 -0.89 -4.48
CA ASP A 167 13.12 0.54 -4.67
C ASP A 167 11.71 0.85 -5.17
N VAL A 168 11.25 2.07 -4.89
CA VAL A 168 9.90 2.52 -5.24
C VAL A 168 9.92 3.83 -6.02
N GLY A 169 9.01 3.96 -6.98
CA GLY A 169 8.76 5.18 -7.74
C GLY A 169 7.26 5.48 -7.80
N ALA A 170 6.73 6.16 -6.77
CA ALA A 170 5.32 6.51 -6.72
C ALA A 170 4.96 7.63 -7.71
N MET A 171 3.81 7.51 -8.34
CA MET A 171 3.31 8.45 -9.37
C MET A 171 1.82 8.74 -9.18
N SER A 172 1.46 10.02 -9.33
CA SER A 172 0.06 10.49 -9.44
C SER A 172 -0.21 11.24 -10.77
N GLY A 173 0.77 11.24 -11.66
CA GLY A 173 0.68 11.93 -12.96
C GLY A 173 0.06 11.07 -14.06
N PHE A 174 -1.17 10.58 -13.85
CA PHE A 174 -1.95 9.77 -14.76
C PHE A 174 -3.44 10.18 -14.72
N SER A 175 -4.27 9.60 -15.60
CA SER A 175 -5.73 9.72 -15.56
C SER A 175 -6.31 8.52 -14.80
N ASN A 176 -6.92 8.78 -13.65
CA ASN A 176 -7.66 7.76 -12.90
C ASN A 176 -8.81 7.18 -13.73
N GLU A 177 -9.53 8.01 -14.49
CA GLU A 177 -10.64 7.57 -15.33
C GLU A 177 -10.21 6.51 -16.35
N ILE A 178 -9.06 6.74 -17.03
CA ILE A 178 -8.54 5.77 -18.02
C ILE A 178 -8.08 4.49 -17.31
N VAL A 179 -7.40 4.58 -16.16
CA VAL A 179 -7.00 3.37 -15.39
C VAL A 179 -8.23 2.60 -14.94
N ASP A 180 -9.23 3.28 -14.40
CA ASP A 180 -10.47 2.64 -13.93
C ASP A 180 -11.21 1.94 -15.09
N GLN A 181 -11.24 2.57 -16.26
CA GLN A 181 -11.84 1.96 -17.46
C GLN A 181 -11.04 0.75 -17.96
N GLU A 182 -9.72 0.82 -17.98
CA GLU A 182 -8.85 -0.24 -18.53
C GLU A 182 -8.70 -1.45 -17.59
N PHE A 183 -8.73 -1.22 -16.27
CA PHE A 183 -8.40 -2.25 -15.27
C PHE A 183 -9.55 -2.62 -14.34
N PHE A 184 -10.52 -1.74 -14.14
CA PHE A 184 -11.57 -1.89 -13.13
C PHE A 184 -12.99 -1.76 -13.69
N ALA A 185 -13.18 -1.78 -15.02
CA ALA A 185 -14.51 -1.69 -15.64
C ALA A 185 -15.45 -2.77 -15.09
N GLY A 186 -16.65 -2.34 -14.67
CA GLY A 186 -17.67 -3.25 -14.09
C GLY A 186 -17.40 -3.65 -12.64
N THR A 187 -16.44 -3.03 -11.95
CA THR A 187 -16.15 -3.25 -10.53
C THR A 187 -16.43 -2.00 -9.71
N THR A 188 -16.29 -2.11 -8.38
CA THR A 188 -16.39 -1.00 -7.42
C THR A 188 -15.02 -0.40 -7.09
N LEU A 189 -13.97 -0.82 -7.80
CA LEU A 189 -12.60 -0.37 -7.57
C LEU A 189 -12.33 0.98 -8.20
N LYS A 190 -11.56 1.81 -7.49
CA LYS A 190 -11.04 3.10 -7.95
C LYS A 190 -9.54 3.18 -7.76
N SER A 191 -8.85 3.62 -8.82
CA SER A 191 -7.40 3.85 -8.74
C SER A 191 -7.09 5.03 -7.81
N ASN A 192 -6.01 4.91 -7.03
CA ASN A 192 -5.52 5.94 -6.13
C ASN A 192 -4.22 6.54 -6.68
N PHE A 193 -3.16 5.76 -6.69
CA PHE A 193 -1.88 6.13 -7.28
C PHE A 193 -1.14 4.91 -7.84
N LEU A 194 -0.10 5.15 -8.63
CA LEU A 194 0.75 4.11 -9.19
C LEU A 194 2.08 4.06 -8.43
N CYS A 195 2.70 2.89 -8.35
CA CYS A 195 4.01 2.72 -7.76
C CYS A 195 4.85 1.75 -8.59
N ASN A 196 5.89 2.25 -9.23
CA ASN A 196 6.91 1.42 -9.84
C ASN A 196 7.72 0.73 -8.75
N LEU A 197 8.08 -0.53 -8.97
CA LEU A 197 8.87 -1.38 -8.10
C LEU A 197 10.00 -2.02 -8.90
N GLY A 198 11.17 -2.12 -8.29
CA GLY A 198 12.31 -2.78 -8.90
C GLY A 198 13.58 -2.51 -8.12
N TYR A 199 14.70 -2.60 -8.82
CA TYR A 199 16.02 -2.22 -8.33
C TYR A 199 16.46 -0.99 -9.11
N ALA A 200 16.70 0.10 -8.41
CA ALA A 200 16.95 1.39 -9.04
C ALA A 200 18.33 1.47 -9.71
N ASP A 201 18.39 2.27 -10.76
CA ASP A 201 19.63 2.85 -11.26
C ASP A 201 19.86 4.20 -10.58
N GLU A 202 20.83 4.25 -9.68
CA GLU A 202 21.15 5.43 -8.88
C GLU A 202 21.74 6.57 -9.72
N SER A 203 22.26 6.31 -10.92
CA SER A 203 22.83 7.33 -11.79
C SER A 203 21.83 8.41 -12.21
N ALA A 204 20.53 8.10 -12.18
CA ALA A 204 19.43 9.00 -12.52
C ALA A 204 18.86 9.77 -11.31
N LEU A 205 19.43 9.61 -10.11
CA LEU A 205 18.91 10.27 -8.91
C LEU A 205 19.28 11.75 -8.84
N PHE A 206 18.33 12.54 -8.36
CA PHE A 206 18.56 13.93 -7.97
C PHE A 206 18.84 14.01 -6.47
N GLN A 207 19.31 15.20 -6.01
CA GLN A 207 19.49 15.48 -4.59
C GLN A 207 18.18 15.31 -3.82
N LYS A 208 18.29 14.98 -2.53
CA LYS A 208 17.12 14.89 -1.65
C LYS A 208 16.44 16.25 -1.52
N LEU A 209 15.15 16.29 -1.79
CA LEU A 209 14.36 17.50 -1.63
C LEU A 209 14.13 17.81 -0.13
N PRO A 210 14.01 19.12 0.24
CA PRO A 210 13.81 19.52 1.62
C PRO A 210 12.50 19.00 2.21
N ARG A 211 12.46 18.96 3.54
CA ARG A 211 11.25 18.75 4.33
C ARG A 211 11.06 19.93 5.27
N PHE A 212 9.83 20.16 5.69
CA PHE A 212 9.58 21.19 6.68
C PHE A 212 10.22 20.84 8.02
N PRO A 213 10.73 21.85 8.78
CA PRO A 213 11.13 21.65 10.16
C PRO A 213 9.90 21.39 11.05
N PHE A 214 10.13 20.79 12.22
CA PHE A 214 9.07 20.40 13.16
C PHE A 214 8.09 21.54 13.47
N ASP A 215 8.62 22.71 13.84
CA ASP A 215 7.82 23.87 14.27
C ASP A 215 6.94 24.48 13.17
N LYS A 216 7.20 24.11 11.90
CA LYS A 216 6.38 24.54 10.77
C LYS A 216 5.09 23.74 10.63
N VAL A 217 5.08 22.48 11.06
CA VAL A 217 4.01 21.52 10.78
C VAL A 217 3.51 20.77 12.01
N CYS A 218 4.17 20.91 13.14
CA CYS A 218 3.80 20.26 14.40
C CYS A 218 3.64 21.30 15.50
N SER A 219 2.75 21.02 16.44
CA SER A 219 2.51 21.82 17.64
C SER A 219 2.13 20.91 18.81
N PHE A 220 2.36 21.41 20.01
CA PHE A 220 1.85 20.80 21.24
C PHE A 220 0.57 21.55 21.65
N ALA A 221 -0.45 20.83 22.14
CA ALA A 221 -1.72 21.35 22.61
C ALA A 221 -1.96 20.97 24.07
#